data_6e0866fa9f4a80e58ab146f102ecd197
#
_entry.id   6e0866fa9f4a80e58ab146f102ecd197
#
_cell.length_a   1.000
_cell.length_b   1.000
_cell.length_c   1.000
_cell.angle_alpha   90.00
_cell.angle_beta   90.00
_cell.angle_gamma   90.00
#
_symmetry.space_group_name_H-M   'P 1'
#
loop_
_entity.id
_entity.type
_entity.pdbx_description
1 polymer ?
#
loop_
_entity_poly.entity_id
_entity_poly.type
_entity_poly.pdbx_seq_one_letter_code
_entity_poly.pdbx_strand_id
1 'polypeptide(L)'
;MVDGVRMNNAIYRGGHLQNSITVDPFILESCDVIFGPSAVSYGSDAIGGVIHYKTKDPTLLNTNDTSSFSGLYFTRFNSATNELSNHINFNLSGKNVASLTSITYKKFGDVSMGKNRVHGFQNWGLHNFYTVFNNFQDTMIANSNPSIQRGVGFNQIDLTNKILFKLNATSKLIINSQFSSSSNLQRLDQLNNLTLNNLPEYSQWNYGPQKRLLNSIAFSSSLSSILFDDIRAVFSHQYIQESRITRRFNSFFQKNSVENVNVLGSNIQLSKSIGSNSKLDYGTEIYYNTVDSRAYQLNLLDSSTSFIDSRYPNGGSNTFFPAIYASYNLKKNRLSLIGGIRYTWSHASGIFNDNILDFLSDGFEIKRHSLSGSLSTYFYPNETTKIFLDLSTGFRAPNIDDLGKVFIKDQFLTVPNSQLVPEYAYNFSLGISKKIDFKNIQFSFSSTSFFTILDNVITKQSLEINGSSLIYYDSNYYEILANQNSEIGIVYGLSGSVSITFLKNLRFHSSLCYTRGTLKYTQVPMSHIPPLFGKLNLNYTFKKLEFQILNNFNAEKINKLFGQGNTDNPLEASPMGYPSWWVINTQVGYQYKESLKLSLGLYNLFDVHYKTFASGISAPGRSLMVSAKLSF
;
A
#
# COMPACT_ATOMS: atom_id res chain seq x y z
N MET A 1 -6.78 -2.94 -3.13
CA MET A 1 -7.80 -4.04 -3.09
C MET A 1 -7.15 -5.36 -3.43
N VAL A 2 -7.70 -6.49 -2.98
CA VAL A 2 -7.29 -7.84 -3.37
C VAL A 2 -8.53 -8.62 -3.82
N ASP A 3 -8.56 -9.11 -5.07
CA ASP A 3 -9.65 -9.89 -5.66
C ASP A 3 -11.05 -9.21 -5.55
N GLY A 4 -11.09 -7.90 -5.52
CA GLY A 4 -12.30 -7.10 -5.33
C GLY A 4 -12.67 -6.81 -3.88
N VAL A 5 -11.89 -7.29 -2.90
CA VAL A 5 -12.07 -6.98 -1.48
C VAL A 5 -11.19 -5.79 -1.10
N ARG A 6 -11.77 -4.82 -0.40
CA ARG A 6 -11.06 -3.64 0.10
C ARG A 6 -10.09 -4.04 1.22
N MET A 7 -8.83 -3.62 1.12
CA MET A 7 -7.81 -3.85 2.16
C MET A 7 -7.78 -2.75 3.21
N ASN A 8 -8.15 -1.53 2.84
CA ASN A 8 -8.16 -0.42 3.77
C ASN A 8 -9.19 -0.65 4.89
N ASN A 9 -8.84 -0.37 6.11
CA ASN A 9 -9.66 -0.64 7.29
C ASN A 9 -9.70 0.56 8.25
N ALA A 10 -10.36 0.39 9.39
CA ALA A 10 -10.63 1.44 10.35
C ALA A 10 -9.39 2.08 11.00
N ILE A 11 -8.23 1.43 10.98
CA ILE A 11 -7.01 1.93 11.63
C ILE A 11 -5.88 2.30 10.65
N TYR A 12 -6.08 2.12 9.34
CA TYR A 12 -5.06 2.46 8.36
C TYR A 12 -5.05 3.96 8.09
N ARG A 13 -3.88 4.55 8.25
CA ARG A 13 -3.65 5.97 8.00
C ARG A 13 -3.56 6.26 6.51
N GLY A 14 -4.03 7.43 6.10
CA GLY A 14 -3.79 7.95 4.76
C GLY A 14 -2.29 8.03 4.43
N GLY A 15 -1.90 7.70 3.19
CA GLY A 15 -0.52 7.78 2.71
C GLY A 15 0.43 6.65 3.13
N HIS A 16 -0.04 5.64 3.86
CA HIS A 16 0.80 4.50 4.29
C HIS A 16 0.43 3.21 3.56
N LEU A 17 1.43 2.55 2.94
CA LEU A 17 1.28 1.31 2.19
C LEU A 17 1.71 0.06 2.98
N GLN A 18 1.87 0.16 4.28
CA GLN A 18 2.35 -0.96 5.11
C GLN A 18 1.46 -2.20 5.07
N ASN A 19 0.18 -2.05 4.75
CA ASN A 19 -0.76 -3.15 4.57
C ASN A 19 -0.47 -4.02 3.34
N SER A 20 0.28 -3.52 2.35
CA SER A 20 0.62 -4.29 1.15
C SER A 20 1.59 -5.45 1.41
N ILE A 21 2.33 -5.44 2.53
CA ILE A 21 3.23 -6.54 2.91
C ILE A 21 2.50 -7.88 3.05
N THR A 22 1.21 -7.86 3.40
CA THR A 22 0.38 -9.06 3.57
C THR A 22 -0.16 -9.63 2.25
N VAL A 23 0.23 -9.07 1.09
CA VAL A 23 -0.11 -9.59 -0.24
C VAL A 23 1.06 -10.39 -0.78
N ASP A 24 0.84 -11.67 -1.08
CA ASP A 24 1.86 -12.51 -1.71
C ASP A 24 2.07 -12.12 -3.18
N PRO A 25 3.24 -11.59 -3.57
CA PRO A 25 3.49 -11.19 -4.94
C PRO A 25 3.62 -12.36 -5.93
N PHE A 26 3.88 -13.57 -5.46
CA PHE A 26 4.12 -14.74 -6.31
C PHE A 26 2.84 -15.38 -6.84
N ILE A 27 1.70 -15.17 -6.16
CA ILE A 27 0.40 -15.68 -6.61
C ILE A 27 -0.38 -14.65 -7.45
N LEU A 28 0.14 -13.44 -7.65
CA LEU A 28 -0.54 -12.42 -8.45
C LEU A 28 -0.63 -12.83 -9.92
N GLU A 29 -1.80 -12.61 -10.50
CA GLU A 29 -2.03 -12.63 -11.94
C GLU A 29 -1.75 -11.25 -12.53
N SER A 30 -2.27 -10.19 -11.87
CA SER A 30 -2.04 -8.80 -12.27
C SER A 30 -2.04 -7.86 -11.06
N CYS A 31 -1.46 -6.69 -11.28
CA CYS A 31 -1.55 -5.56 -10.37
C CYS A 31 -1.90 -4.33 -11.20
N ASP A 32 -3.12 -3.83 -11.01
CA ASP A 32 -3.63 -2.67 -11.73
C ASP A 32 -3.50 -1.43 -10.84
N VAL A 33 -2.90 -0.37 -11.37
CA VAL A 33 -2.78 0.93 -10.69
C VAL A 33 -3.69 1.92 -11.41
N ILE A 34 -4.72 2.37 -10.71
CA ILE A 34 -5.72 3.33 -11.20
C ILE A 34 -5.37 4.67 -10.58
N PHE A 35 -5.04 5.64 -11.39
CA PHE A 35 -4.65 6.98 -10.96
C PHE A 35 -5.85 7.91 -10.84
N GLY A 36 -5.75 8.87 -9.92
CA GLY A 36 -6.78 9.87 -9.67
C GLY A 36 -7.95 9.37 -8.81
N PRO A 37 -8.85 10.27 -8.41
CA PRO A 37 -10.00 9.94 -7.60
C PRO A 37 -10.92 8.93 -8.28
N SER A 38 -11.18 7.83 -7.62
CA SER A 38 -11.95 6.69 -8.13
C SER A 38 -13.05 6.26 -7.16
N ALA A 39 -13.54 7.21 -6.33
CA ALA A 39 -14.47 6.91 -5.25
C ALA A 39 -15.80 6.35 -5.73
N VAL A 40 -16.26 6.66 -6.95
CA VAL A 40 -17.50 6.08 -7.49
C VAL A 40 -17.42 4.55 -7.52
N SER A 41 -16.32 4.00 -8.01
CA SER A 41 -16.15 2.55 -8.13
C SER A 41 -15.58 1.87 -6.87
N TYR A 42 -14.77 2.60 -6.08
CA TYR A 42 -13.95 2.00 -5.01
C TYR A 42 -14.24 2.57 -3.61
N GLY A 43 -15.12 3.56 -3.49
CA GLY A 43 -15.57 4.12 -2.22
C GLY A 43 -14.59 5.09 -1.58
N SER A 44 -14.71 5.24 -0.25
CA SER A 44 -13.84 6.10 0.55
C SER A 44 -12.37 5.72 0.39
N ASP A 45 -11.47 6.71 0.56
CA ASP A 45 -10.01 6.63 0.49
C ASP A 45 -9.43 6.50 -0.93
N ALA A 46 -10.26 6.36 -1.96
CA ALA A 46 -9.82 6.40 -3.36
C ALA A 46 -9.60 7.84 -3.87
N ILE A 47 -8.84 8.66 -3.12
CA ILE A 47 -8.58 10.07 -3.41
C ILE A 47 -7.48 10.21 -4.47
N GLY A 48 -6.33 9.58 -4.25
CA GLY A 48 -5.17 9.67 -5.16
C GLY A 48 -5.09 8.54 -6.16
N GLY A 49 -5.83 7.46 -5.95
CA GLY A 49 -5.87 6.29 -6.80
C GLY A 49 -6.13 4.99 -6.05
N VAL A 50 -6.11 3.89 -6.79
CA VAL A 50 -6.34 2.54 -6.28
C VAL A 50 -5.31 1.58 -6.82
N ILE A 51 -4.77 0.74 -5.95
CA ILE A 51 -3.97 -0.43 -6.34
C ILE A 51 -4.86 -1.66 -6.20
N HIS A 52 -5.07 -2.38 -7.29
CA HIS A 52 -5.88 -3.59 -7.32
C HIS A 52 -5.01 -4.81 -7.65
N TYR A 53 -4.77 -5.64 -6.65
CA TYR A 53 -4.09 -6.91 -6.77
C TYR A 53 -5.12 -7.98 -7.16
N LYS A 54 -4.87 -8.67 -8.25
CA LYS A 54 -5.65 -9.83 -8.67
C LYS A 54 -4.79 -11.06 -8.54
N THR A 55 -5.19 -12.00 -7.68
CA THR A 55 -4.51 -13.28 -7.53
C THR A 55 -5.03 -14.29 -8.56
N LYS A 56 -4.22 -15.26 -8.93
CA LYS A 56 -4.59 -16.30 -9.90
C LYS A 56 -5.85 -17.02 -9.47
N ASP A 57 -6.73 -17.30 -10.42
CA ASP A 57 -7.90 -18.13 -10.22
C ASP A 57 -7.60 -19.61 -10.60
N PRO A 58 -8.30 -20.58 -9.97
CA PRO A 58 -8.23 -21.97 -10.41
C PRO A 58 -8.69 -22.10 -11.87
N THR A 59 -8.03 -22.96 -12.63
CA THR A 59 -8.38 -23.25 -14.02
C THR A 59 -9.16 -24.54 -14.13
N LEU A 60 -10.32 -24.50 -14.81
CA LEU A 60 -11.09 -25.70 -15.11
C LEU A 60 -10.47 -26.47 -16.27
N LEU A 61 -10.78 -27.73 -16.34
CA LEU A 61 -10.38 -28.61 -17.44
C LEU A 61 -11.16 -28.28 -18.71
N ASN A 62 -10.46 -28.06 -19.80
CA ASN A 62 -11.04 -27.78 -21.13
C ASN A 62 -11.01 -28.99 -22.08
N THR A 63 -10.55 -30.13 -21.60
CA THR A 63 -10.39 -31.38 -22.38
C THR A 63 -11.43 -32.41 -22.00
N ASN A 64 -11.44 -33.54 -22.71
CA ASN A 64 -12.32 -34.70 -22.40
C ASN A 64 -11.82 -35.52 -21.19
N ASP A 65 -10.64 -35.20 -20.64
CA ASP A 65 -10.11 -35.84 -19.46
C ASP A 65 -11.00 -35.63 -18.24
N THR A 66 -10.83 -36.43 -17.21
CA THR A 66 -11.61 -36.32 -15.97
C THR A 66 -11.02 -35.33 -14.99
N SER A 67 -9.69 -35.22 -14.96
CA SER A 67 -8.93 -34.30 -14.10
C SER A 67 -7.54 -34.05 -14.66
N SER A 68 -6.94 -32.93 -14.28
CA SER A 68 -5.52 -32.64 -14.52
C SER A 68 -4.88 -32.00 -13.31
N PHE A 69 -3.57 -32.18 -13.19
CA PHE A 69 -2.74 -31.56 -12.17
C PHE A 69 -1.66 -30.72 -12.86
N SER A 70 -1.47 -29.50 -12.39
CA SER A 70 -0.39 -28.63 -12.83
C SER A 70 0.12 -27.81 -11.66
N GLY A 71 1.38 -27.41 -11.72
CA GLY A 71 1.97 -26.66 -10.65
C GLY A 71 3.17 -25.83 -11.08
N LEU A 72 3.64 -25.04 -10.13
CA LEU A 72 4.78 -24.17 -10.30
C LEU A 72 5.57 -24.13 -8.99
N TYR A 73 6.86 -24.36 -9.07
CA TYR A 73 7.81 -24.06 -8.00
C TYR A 73 8.72 -22.92 -8.42
N PHE A 74 8.90 -21.96 -7.52
CA PHE A 74 9.79 -20.81 -7.74
C PHE A 74 10.68 -20.62 -6.51
N THR A 75 11.97 -20.38 -6.74
CA THR A 75 12.92 -20.02 -5.70
C THR A 75 13.74 -18.82 -6.13
N ARG A 76 14.07 -17.94 -5.19
CA ARG A 76 14.89 -16.74 -5.42
C ARG A 76 15.81 -16.50 -4.23
N PHE A 77 17.06 -16.18 -4.56
CA PHE A 77 18.07 -15.68 -3.63
C PHE A 77 18.50 -14.28 -4.06
N ASN A 78 18.75 -13.39 -3.07
CA ASN A 78 19.30 -12.05 -3.29
C ASN A 78 20.37 -11.73 -2.22
N SER A 79 21.57 -11.37 -2.64
CA SER A 79 22.72 -11.25 -1.74
C SER A 79 22.71 -10.02 -0.85
N ALA A 80 22.18 -8.85 -1.30
CA ALA A 80 22.22 -7.62 -0.51
C ALA A 80 21.18 -7.61 0.63
N THR A 81 20.10 -8.34 0.47
CA THR A 81 19.05 -8.51 1.48
C THR A 81 19.12 -9.87 2.16
N ASN A 82 20.10 -10.69 1.78
CA ASN A 82 20.20 -12.11 2.19
C ASN A 82 18.85 -12.83 2.12
N GLU A 83 18.11 -12.55 1.01
CA GLU A 83 16.77 -13.08 0.78
C GLU A 83 16.83 -14.51 0.30
N LEU A 84 16.00 -15.36 0.88
CA LEU A 84 15.63 -16.66 0.32
C LEU A 84 14.10 -16.75 0.29
N SER A 85 13.52 -16.75 -0.91
CA SER A 85 12.09 -16.89 -1.13
C SER A 85 11.80 -18.18 -1.86
N ASN A 86 10.83 -18.96 -1.36
CA ASN A 86 10.35 -20.18 -1.98
C ASN A 86 8.83 -20.10 -2.13
N HIS A 87 8.34 -20.43 -3.30
CA HIS A 87 6.93 -20.44 -3.62
C HIS A 87 6.56 -21.72 -4.36
N ILE A 88 5.49 -22.33 -3.95
CA ILE A 88 4.88 -23.45 -4.68
C ILE A 88 3.39 -23.19 -4.84
N ASN A 89 2.87 -23.42 -6.02
CA ASN A 89 1.44 -23.50 -6.22
C ASN A 89 1.10 -24.70 -7.11
N PHE A 90 -0.09 -25.21 -6.93
CA PHE A 90 -0.64 -26.28 -7.75
C PHE A 90 -2.13 -26.09 -7.97
N ASN A 91 -2.56 -26.43 -9.18
CA ASN A 91 -3.92 -26.38 -9.63
C ASN A 91 -4.41 -27.81 -9.91
N LEU A 92 -5.51 -28.18 -9.25
CA LEU A 92 -6.27 -29.40 -9.53
C LEU A 92 -7.47 -28.99 -10.38
N SER A 93 -7.51 -29.47 -11.61
CA SER A 93 -8.58 -29.12 -12.56
C SER A 93 -9.51 -30.28 -12.78
N GLY A 94 -10.80 -30.04 -12.56
CA GLY A 94 -11.90 -30.90 -12.98
C GLY A 94 -12.81 -30.16 -13.97
N LYS A 95 -13.85 -30.81 -14.48
CA LYS A 95 -14.81 -30.22 -15.43
C LYS A 95 -15.64 -29.09 -14.80
N ASN A 96 -16.10 -29.29 -13.57
CA ASN A 96 -16.98 -28.36 -12.87
C ASN A 96 -16.38 -27.79 -11.59
N VAL A 97 -15.28 -28.36 -11.09
CA VAL A 97 -14.59 -27.91 -9.87
C VAL A 97 -13.10 -27.86 -10.14
N ALA A 98 -12.47 -26.78 -9.71
CA ALA A 98 -11.01 -26.64 -9.71
C ALA A 98 -10.55 -26.02 -8.40
N SER A 99 -9.33 -26.37 -7.97
CA SER A 99 -8.70 -25.81 -6.76
C SER A 99 -7.30 -25.34 -7.07
N LEU A 100 -6.95 -24.14 -6.61
CA LEU A 100 -5.60 -23.59 -6.62
C LEU A 100 -5.12 -23.41 -5.19
N THR A 101 -4.02 -24.09 -4.84
CA THR A 101 -3.35 -23.93 -3.54
C THR A 101 -1.96 -23.35 -3.74
N SER A 102 -1.57 -22.40 -2.91
CA SER A 102 -0.27 -21.72 -2.95
C SER A 102 0.31 -21.58 -1.56
N ILE A 103 1.61 -21.83 -1.45
CA ILE A 103 2.41 -21.67 -0.24
C ILE A 103 3.66 -20.88 -0.61
N THR A 104 3.92 -19.80 0.12
CA THR A 104 5.12 -18.98 -0.03
C THR A 104 5.79 -18.81 1.32
N TYR A 105 7.09 -19.03 1.38
CA TYR A 105 7.92 -18.71 2.52
C TYR A 105 9.04 -17.79 2.09
N LYS A 106 9.15 -16.64 2.75
CA LYS A 106 10.16 -15.61 2.49
C LYS A 106 10.99 -15.40 3.75
N LYS A 107 12.30 -15.41 3.60
CA LYS A 107 13.25 -15.02 4.63
C LYS A 107 14.12 -13.91 4.10
N PHE A 108 14.13 -12.78 4.80
CA PHE A 108 15.02 -11.65 4.56
C PHE A 108 15.99 -11.54 5.73
N GLY A 109 17.26 -11.30 5.43
CA GLY A 109 18.27 -11.00 6.43
C GLY A 109 18.52 -9.49 6.54
N ASP A 110 19.63 -9.14 7.18
CA ASP A 110 20.07 -7.76 7.28
C ASP A 110 20.40 -7.18 5.91
N VAL A 111 20.12 -5.89 5.73
CA VAL A 111 20.28 -5.22 4.44
C VAL A 111 21.68 -4.59 4.35
N SER A 112 22.44 -5.02 3.35
CA SER A 112 23.70 -4.36 2.95
C SER A 112 23.37 -3.18 2.03
N MET A 113 23.63 -1.95 2.48
CA MET A 113 23.42 -0.74 1.68
C MET A 113 24.56 -0.51 0.69
N GLY A 114 24.34 0.35 -0.32
CA GLY A 114 25.36 0.77 -1.26
C GLY A 114 26.50 1.52 -0.58
N LYS A 115 27.72 1.34 -1.10
CA LYS A 115 28.93 1.97 -0.56
C LYS A 115 29.37 3.19 -1.36
N ASN A 116 28.98 3.26 -2.64
CA ASN A 116 29.36 4.38 -3.50
C ASN A 116 28.46 5.59 -3.20
N ARG A 117 29.00 6.59 -2.50
CA ARG A 117 28.30 7.77 -1.99
C ARG A 117 28.46 8.96 -2.93
N VAL A 118 27.99 8.83 -4.17
CA VAL A 118 28.07 9.87 -5.21
C VAL A 118 27.45 11.20 -4.79
N HIS A 119 26.52 11.19 -3.81
CA HIS A 119 25.89 12.38 -3.24
C HIS A 119 26.78 13.18 -2.30
N GLY A 120 27.99 12.69 -1.93
CA GLY A 120 28.96 13.40 -1.10
C GLY A 120 28.80 13.25 0.42
N PHE A 121 27.66 12.79 0.95
CA PHE A 121 27.41 12.64 2.39
C PHE A 121 27.92 11.30 2.92
N GLN A 122 29.20 11.27 3.36
CA GLN A 122 29.90 10.01 3.68
C GLN A 122 29.28 9.22 4.84
N ASN A 123 28.73 9.90 5.85
CA ASN A 123 28.20 9.28 7.06
C ASN A 123 26.66 9.12 7.04
N TRP A 124 25.97 9.63 6.01
CA TRP A 124 24.53 9.58 5.94
C TRP A 124 24.00 8.16 5.75
N GLY A 125 23.07 7.75 6.61
CA GLY A 125 22.42 6.43 6.58
C GLY A 125 23.31 5.28 7.08
N LEU A 126 24.49 5.54 7.64
CA LEU A 126 25.30 4.51 8.31
C LEU A 126 24.59 4.01 9.57
N HIS A 127 24.66 2.71 9.82
CA HIS A 127 24.17 2.06 11.02
C HIS A 127 25.34 1.77 11.95
N ASN A 128 25.68 2.74 12.84
CA ASN A 128 26.92 2.73 13.60
C ASN A 128 26.89 1.82 14.83
N PHE A 129 25.72 1.51 15.36
CA PHE A 129 25.55 0.68 16.56
C PHE A 129 24.23 -0.10 16.49
N TYR A 130 24.11 -1.09 17.33
CA TYR A 130 22.86 -1.80 17.63
C TYR A 130 22.84 -2.21 19.10
N THR A 131 21.68 -2.53 19.63
CA THR A 131 21.49 -2.91 21.02
C THR A 131 21.30 -4.42 21.16
N VAL A 132 21.85 -4.99 22.23
CA VAL A 132 21.65 -6.38 22.62
C VAL A 132 21.21 -6.42 24.07
N PHE A 133 20.18 -7.22 24.37
CA PHE A 133 19.71 -7.45 25.72
C PHE A 133 20.11 -8.86 26.17
N ASN A 134 21.04 -8.93 27.10
CA ASN A 134 21.51 -10.19 27.70
C ASN A 134 21.63 -10.04 29.21
N ASN A 135 21.34 -11.09 29.95
CA ASN A 135 21.44 -11.12 31.41
C ASN A 135 20.77 -9.90 32.07
N PHE A 136 19.58 -9.54 31.62
CA PHE A 136 18.83 -8.37 32.09
C PHE A 136 19.54 -7.02 31.94
N GLN A 137 20.50 -6.93 31.03
CA GLN A 137 21.21 -5.69 30.76
C GLN A 137 21.21 -5.38 29.27
N ASP A 138 20.94 -4.10 28.93
CA ASP A 138 21.13 -3.58 27.58
C ASP A 138 22.60 -3.21 27.36
N THR A 139 23.11 -3.59 26.22
CA THR A 139 24.45 -3.21 25.78
C THR A 139 24.38 -2.58 24.39
N MET A 140 24.94 -1.38 24.26
CA MET A 140 25.17 -0.74 22.96
C MET A 140 26.46 -1.32 22.35
N ILE A 141 26.33 -1.94 21.18
CA ILE A 141 27.45 -2.57 20.47
C ILE A 141 27.76 -1.77 19.22
N ALA A 142 29.03 -1.39 19.03
CA ALA A 142 29.48 -0.77 17.80
C ALA A 142 29.32 -1.75 16.62
N ASN A 143 28.72 -1.29 15.54
CA ASN A 143 28.56 -2.11 14.33
C ASN A 143 29.89 -2.18 13.59
N SER A 144 30.51 -3.34 13.53
CA SER A 144 31.78 -3.57 12.84
C SER A 144 31.72 -3.28 11.34
N ASN A 145 30.53 -3.28 10.74
CA ASN A 145 30.29 -2.87 9.36
C ASN A 145 29.08 -1.95 9.28
N PRO A 146 29.24 -0.62 9.43
CA PRO A 146 28.14 0.34 9.41
C PRO A 146 27.30 0.36 8.12
N SER A 147 27.79 -0.26 7.04
CA SER A 147 27.03 -0.44 5.80
C SER A 147 26.00 -1.58 5.87
N ILE A 148 25.97 -2.36 6.95
CA ILE A 148 24.96 -3.39 7.18
C ILE A 148 23.93 -2.86 8.18
N GLN A 149 22.69 -2.77 7.75
CA GLN A 149 21.55 -2.39 8.58
C GLN A 149 21.09 -3.62 9.38
N ARG A 150 21.56 -3.72 10.62
CA ARG A 150 21.32 -4.86 11.51
C ARG A 150 19.91 -4.89 12.03
N GLY A 151 19.32 -6.11 12.10
CA GLY A 151 18.01 -6.35 12.70
C GLY A 151 16.81 -6.04 11.81
N VAL A 152 17.01 -5.58 10.58
CA VAL A 152 15.88 -5.31 9.64
C VAL A 152 15.35 -6.56 8.95
N GLY A 153 16.02 -7.70 9.14
CA GLY A 153 15.59 -8.98 8.60
C GLY A 153 14.27 -9.47 9.20
N PHE A 154 13.48 -10.19 8.41
CA PHE A 154 12.23 -10.79 8.85
C PHE A 154 11.88 -12.04 8.03
N ASN A 155 10.97 -12.83 8.55
CA ASN A 155 10.39 -13.98 7.85
C ASN A 155 8.91 -13.73 7.60
N GLN A 156 8.37 -14.34 6.53
CA GLN A 156 6.94 -14.26 6.23
C GLN A 156 6.48 -15.58 5.58
N ILE A 157 5.30 -16.01 5.99
CA ILE A 157 4.58 -17.12 5.35
C ILE A 157 3.26 -16.59 4.77
N ASP A 158 2.97 -16.99 3.53
CA ASP A 158 1.72 -16.66 2.85
C ASP A 158 1.11 -17.96 2.32
N LEU A 159 -0.17 -18.15 2.59
CA LEU A 159 -0.96 -19.29 2.15
C LEU A 159 -2.18 -18.78 1.39
N THR A 160 -2.49 -19.40 0.26
CA THR A 160 -3.71 -19.10 -0.50
C THR A 160 -4.34 -20.39 -0.97
N ASN A 161 -5.64 -20.51 -0.77
CA ASN A 161 -6.45 -21.56 -1.38
C ASN A 161 -7.69 -20.93 -2.03
N LYS A 162 -7.91 -21.29 -3.29
CA LYS A 162 -9.13 -20.92 -4.02
C LYS A 162 -9.79 -22.18 -4.58
N ILE A 163 -11.10 -22.24 -4.47
CA ILE A 163 -11.91 -23.31 -5.07
C ILE A 163 -12.93 -22.65 -5.98
N LEU A 164 -12.94 -23.05 -7.24
CA LEU A 164 -13.86 -22.60 -8.25
C LEU A 164 -14.88 -23.70 -8.53
N PHE A 165 -16.16 -23.36 -8.46
CA PHE A 165 -17.28 -24.19 -8.85
C PHE A 165 -17.93 -23.59 -10.09
N LYS A 166 -17.98 -24.32 -11.18
CA LYS A 166 -18.82 -24.02 -12.35
C LYS A 166 -20.21 -24.58 -12.08
N LEU A 167 -21.13 -23.71 -11.73
CA LEU A 167 -22.50 -24.11 -11.38
C LEU A 167 -23.32 -24.49 -12.63
N ASN A 168 -23.11 -23.75 -13.71
CA ASN A 168 -23.69 -24.00 -15.04
C ASN A 168 -22.84 -23.31 -16.11
N ALA A 169 -23.36 -23.19 -17.35
CA ALA A 169 -22.62 -22.56 -18.47
C ALA A 169 -22.33 -21.08 -18.24
N THR A 170 -23.15 -20.37 -17.46
CA THR A 170 -23.08 -18.91 -17.28
C THR A 170 -22.71 -18.49 -15.86
N SER A 171 -22.72 -19.43 -14.90
CA SER A 171 -22.58 -19.11 -13.46
C SER A 171 -21.42 -19.84 -12.82
N LYS A 172 -20.66 -19.13 -12.01
CA LYS A 172 -19.54 -19.66 -11.22
C LYS A 172 -19.51 -19.09 -9.81
N LEU A 173 -18.97 -19.88 -8.89
CA LEU A 173 -18.71 -19.51 -7.51
C LEU A 173 -17.23 -19.73 -7.22
N ILE A 174 -16.57 -18.76 -6.60
CA ILE A 174 -15.20 -18.89 -6.12
C ILE A 174 -15.20 -18.68 -4.61
N ILE A 175 -14.69 -19.67 -3.88
CA ILE A 175 -14.35 -19.56 -2.46
C ILE A 175 -12.86 -19.31 -2.38
N ASN A 176 -12.44 -18.27 -1.65
CA ASN A 176 -11.05 -17.84 -1.54
C ASN A 176 -10.68 -17.65 -0.08
N SER A 177 -9.58 -18.26 0.35
CA SER A 177 -8.98 -18.08 1.67
C SER A 177 -7.51 -17.75 1.52
N GLN A 178 -7.07 -16.64 2.13
CA GLN A 178 -5.69 -16.18 2.12
C GLN A 178 -5.24 -15.90 3.56
N PHE A 179 -4.07 -16.38 3.90
CA PHE A 179 -3.41 -16.13 5.19
C PHE A 179 -2.01 -15.58 4.95
N SER A 180 -1.64 -14.55 5.68
CA SER A 180 -0.28 -13.99 5.71
C SER A 180 0.14 -13.72 7.15
N SER A 181 1.37 -14.06 7.48
CA SER A 181 1.96 -13.75 8.79
C SER A 181 3.46 -13.48 8.65
N SER A 182 3.92 -12.35 9.19
CA SER A 182 5.35 -12.05 9.30
C SER A 182 5.89 -12.33 10.70
N SER A 183 7.21 -12.35 10.87
CA SER A 183 7.87 -12.12 12.16
C SER A 183 7.81 -10.62 12.52
N ASN A 184 8.41 -10.22 13.64
CA ASN A 184 8.58 -8.82 14.00
C ASN A 184 9.37 -8.06 12.92
N LEU A 185 9.01 -6.78 12.74
CA LEU A 185 9.61 -5.85 11.78
C LEU A 185 10.24 -4.68 12.55
N GLN A 186 11.56 -4.64 12.65
CA GLN A 186 12.25 -3.59 13.40
C GLN A 186 12.17 -2.22 12.70
N ARG A 187 11.99 -1.19 13.51
CA ARG A 187 12.01 0.22 13.11
C ARG A 187 13.42 0.79 13.32
N LEU A 188 14.31 0.55 12.35
CA LEU A 188 15.70 0.99 12.43
C LEU A 188 15.83 2.51 12.59
N ASP A 189 14.94 3.28 11.96
CA ASP A 189 14.86 4.73 12.10
C ASP A 189 14.67 5.19 13.56
N GLN A 190 13.96 4.41 14.37
CA GLN A 190 13.76 4.70 15.79
C GLN A 190 14.90 4.15 16.67
N LEU A 191 15.47 3.02 16.27
CA LEU A 191 16.57 2.37 17.01
C LEU A 191 17.90 3.10 16.84
N ASN A 192 18.03 3.93 15.81
CA ASN A 192 19.22 4.78 15.59
C ASN A 192 19.20 6.10 16.39
N ASN A 193 18.08 6.42 17.05
CA ASN A 193 17.98 7.64 17.85
C ASN A 193 18.83 7.53 19.11
N LEU A 194 19.58 8.60 19.38
CA LEU A 194 20.39 8.75 20.57
C LEU A 194 19.79 9.82 21.49
N THR A 195 19.88 9.60 22.79
CA THR A 195 19.62 10.61 23.82
C THR A 195 20.74 11.66 23.86
N LEU A 196 20.56 12.74 24.61
CA LEU A 196 21.57 13.77 24.83
C LEU A 196 22.90 13.21 25.42
N ASN A 197 22.84 12.07 26.09
CA ASN A 197 24.00 11.38 26.66
C ASN A 197 24.65 10.39 25.67
N ASN A 198 24.32 10.42 24.38
CA ASN A 198 24.79 9.51 23.35
C ASN A 198 24.48 8.01 23.63
N LEU A 199 23.46 7.72 24.42
CA LEU A 199 22.93 6.37 24.61
C LEU A 199 21.72 6.14 23.69
N PRO A 200 21.45 4.90 23.25
CA PRO A 200 20.26 4.61 22.48
C PRO A 200 18.98 5.05 23.21
N GLU A 201 18.03 5.61 22.49
CA GLU A 201 16.73 5.96 23.06
C GLU A 201 15.90 4.70 23.34
N TYR A 202 15.92 3.76 22.41
CA TYR A 202 15.21 2.48 22.49
C TYR A 202 16.19 1.31 22.33
N SER A 203 15.98 0.26 23.10
CA SER A 203 16.62 -1.05 22.85
C SER A 203 15.74 -1.95 21.99
N GLN A 204 14.43 -1.67 21.94
CA GLN A 204 13.49 -2.38 21.08
C GLN A 204 12.42 -1.43 20.55
N TRP A 205 12.21 -1.47 19.27
CA TRP A 205 11.11 -0.80 18.60
C TRP A 205 10.70 -1.61 17.36
N ASN A 206 9.64 -2.38 17.48
CA ASN A 206 9.17 -3.27 16.42
C ASN A 206 7.70 -3.00 16.10
N TYR A 207 7.33 -3.12 14.83
CA TYR A 207 6.01 -3.66 14.55
C TYR A 207 6.06 -5.15 14.88
N GLY A 208 5.07 -5.67 15.60
CA GLY A 208 4.91 -7.09 15.83
C GLY A 208 4.46 -7.80 14.56
N PRO A 209 4.22 -9.12 14.61
CA PRO A 209 3.81 -9.87 13.44
C PRO A 209 2.61 -9.21 12.75
N GLN A 210 2.75 -8.93 11.45
CA GLN A 210 1.65 -8.48 10.62
C GLN A 210 0.86 -9.71 10.19
N LYS A 211 -0.37 -9.86 10.68
CA LYS A 211 -1.21 -11.01 10.37
C LYS A 211 -2.44 -10.58 9.61
N ARG A 212 -2.79 -11.31 8.57
CA ARG A 212 -4.03 -11.13 7.81
C ARG A 212 -4.61 -12.48 7.43
N LEU A 213 -5.89 -12.67 7.72
CA LEU A 213 -6.73 -13.73 7.17
C LEU A 213 -7.80 -13.05 6.31
N LEU A 214 -7.94 -13.48 5.07
CA LEU A 214 -9.03 -13.06 4.17
C LEU A 214 -9.79 -14.30 3.73
N ASN A 215 -11.07 -14.35 4.00
CA ASN A 215 -11.99 -15.30 3.43
C ASN A 215 -13.01 -14.55 2.55
N SER A 216 -13.28 -15.04 1.35
CA SER A 216 -14.29 -14.45 0.49
C SER A 216 -15.01 -15.49 -0.35
N ILE A 217 -16.26 -15.18 -0.66
CA ILE A 217 -17.11 -15.94 -1.59
C ILE A 217 -17.51 -14.98 -2.69
N ALA A 218 -17.15 -15.30 -3.93
CA ALA A 218 -17.47 -14.51 -5.11
C ALA A 218 -18.38 -15.33 -6.04
N PHE A 219 -19.60 -14.88 -6.21
CA PHE A 219 -20.55 -15.40 -7.19
C PHE A 219 -20.56 -14.50 -8.42
N SER A 220 -20.58 -15.09 -9.61
CA SER A 220 -20.78 -14.35 -10.84
C SER A 220 -21.66 -15.17 -11.80
N SER A 221 -22.57 -14.47 -12.47
CA SER A 221 -23.48 -15.08 -13.44
C SER A 221 -23.79 -14.10 -14.56
N SER A 222 -23.80 -14.59 -15.79
CA SER A 222 -24.32 -13.90 -16.97
C SER A 222 -25.69 -14.47 -17.31
N LEU A 223 -26.73 -13.78 -16.87
CA LEU A 223 -28.14 -14.18 -17.04
C LEU A 223 -28.95 -12.97 -17.44
N SER A 224 -29.42 -12.93 -18.67
CA SER A 224 -30.25 -11.81 -19.15
C SER A 224 -31.59 -11.77 -18.42
N SER A 225 -31.80 -10.66 -17.71
CA SER A 225 -33.07 -10.36 -17.02
C SER A 225 -33.49 -8.92 -17.34
N ILE A 226 -34.65 -8.49 -16.85
CA ILE A 226 -35.10 -7.10 -16.98
C ILE A 226 -34.14 -6.15 -16.27
N LEU A 227 -33.59 -6.55 -15.10
CA LEU A 227 -32.76 -5.70 -14.25
C LEU A 227 -31.27 -5.77 -14.63
N PHE A 228 -30.75 -6.94 -14.98
CA PHE A 228 -29.32 -7.11 -15.26
C PHE A 228 -29.08 -8.20 -16.32
N ASP A 229 -27.95 -8.12 -16.98
CA ASP A 229 -27.38 -9.16 -17.84
C ASP A 229 -26.21 -9.88 -17.14
N ASP A 230 -25.50 -9.18 -16.26
CA ASP A 230 -24.43 -9.75 -15.46
C ASP A 230 -24.62 -9.36 -13.99
N ILE A 231 -24.35 -10.29 -13.09
CA ILE A 231 -24.24 -10.08 -11.65
C ILE A 231 -22.90 -10.56 -11.13
N ARG A 232 -22.30 -9.77 -10.27
CA ARG A 232 -21.16 -10.17 -9.45
C ARG A 232 -21.44 -9.80 -7.99
N ALA A 233 -21.42 -10.78 -7.10
CA ALA A 233 -21.58 -10.59 -5.67
C ALA A 233 -20.32 -11.13 -4.95
N VAL A 234 -19.73 -10.33 -4.07
CA VAL A 234 -18.57 -10.71 -3.27
C VAL A 234 -18.91 -10.46 -1.81
N PHE A 235 -18.83 -11.50 -0.99
CA PHE A 235 -18.91 -11.42 0.47
C PHE A 235 -17.56 -11.78 1.05
N SER A 236 -17.12 -11.03 2.05
CA SER A 236 -15.78 -11.20 2.61
C SER A 236 -15.74 -10.99 4.12
N HIS A 237 -14.86 -11.74 4.77
CA HIS A 237 -14.42 -11.50 6.13
C HIS A 237 -12.90 -11.39 6.16
N GLN A 238 -12.38 -10.36 6.83
CA GLN A 238 -10.96 -10.24 7.09
C GLN A 238 -10.72 -10.12 8.59
N TYR A 239 -9.70 -10.82 9.07
CA TYR A 239 -9.09 -10.60 10.38
C TYR A 239 -7.68 -10.07 10.18
N ILE A 240 -7.38 -8.94 10.83
CA ILE A 240 -6.08 -8.27 10.73
C ILE A 240 -5.59 -8.04 12.16
N GLN A 241 -4.32 -8.38 12.42
CA GLN A 241 -3.67 -8.06 13.67
C GLN A 241 -2.41 -7.26 13.40
N GLU A 242 -2.33 -6.10 14.04
CA GLU A 242 -1.13 -5.26 14.09
C GLU A 242 -0.70 -5.09 15.54
N SER A 243 0.59 -4.94 15.78
CA SER A 243 1.10 -4.64 17.12
C SER A 243 2.34 -3.77 17.06
N ARG A 244 2.60 -3.07 18.17
CA ARG A 244 3.82 -2.29 18.41
C ARG A 244 4.43 -2.73 19.71
N ILE A 245 5.72 -3.01 19.67
CA ILE A 245 6.50 -3.48 20.80
C ILE A 245 7.65 -2.51 20.99
N THR A 246 7.67 -1.80 22.11
CA THR A 246 8.71 -0.81 22.39
C THR A 246 9.30 -1.00 23.79
N ARG A 247 10.60 -0.79 23.90
CA ARG A 247 11.29 -0.79 25.20
C ARG A 247 12.42 0.24 25.15
N ARG A 248 12.42 1.14 26.10
CA ARG A 248 13.51 2.12 26.30
C ARG A 248 14.81 1.42 26.65
N PHE A 249 15.93 2.01 26.27
CA PHE A 249 17.25 1.50 26.64
C PHE A 249 17.41 1.52 28.18
N ASN A 250 17.94 0.45 28.73
CA ASN A 250 18.08 0.19 30.19
C ASN A 250 16.73 0.12 30.96
N SER A 251 15.62 -0.06 30.28
CA SER A 251 14.33 -0.30 30.93
C SER A 251 13.99 -1.79 30.91
N PHE A 252 13.44 -2.28 32.03
CA PHE A 252 12.89 -3.63 32.09
C PHE A 252 11.43 -3.70 31.60
N PHE A 253 10.83 -2.55 31.32
CA PHE A 253 9.43 -2.45 30.97
C PHE A 253 9.26 -2.39 29.44
N GLN A 254 8.70 -3.47 28.87
CA GLN A 254 8.34 -3.57 27.47
C GLN A 254 6.87 -3.21 27.28
N LYS A 255 6.58 -2.16 26.51
CA LYS A 255 5.21 -1.76 26.15
C LYS A 255 4.77 -2.52 24.88
N ASN A 256 3.60 -3.13 24.94
CA ASN A 256 2.99 -3.87 23.85
C ASN A 256 1.61 -3.28 23.55
N SER A 257 1.38 -2.80 22.34
CA SER A 257 0.06 -2.38 21.86
C SER A 257 -0.36 -3.32 20.76
N VAL A 258 -1.56 -3.88 20.86
CA VAL A 258 -2.11 -4.87 19.93
C VAL A 258 -3.47 -4.39 19.46
N GLU A 259 -3.63 -4.30 18.15
CA GLU A 259 -4.87 -3.94 17.49
C GLU A 259 -5.38 -5.14 16.67
N ASN A 260 -6.59 -5.60 16.99
CA ASN A 260 -7.30 -6.64 16.26
C ASN A 260 -8.46 -6.00 15.49
N VAL A 261 -8.50 -6.22 14.18
CA VAL A 261 -9.55 -5.66 13.31
C VAL A 261 -10.26 -6.78 12.59
N ASN A 262 -11.59 -6.83 12.72
CA ASN A 262 -12.44 -7.66 11.88
C ASN A 262 -13.17 -6.78 10.88
N VAL A 263 -13.20 -7.22 9.62
CA VAL A 263 -13.86 -6.52 8.52
C VAL A 263 -14.83 -7.46 7.84
N LEU A 264 -16.12 -7.13 7.87
CA LEU A 264 -17.14 -7.79 7.06
C LEU A 264 -17.42 -6.90 5.84
N GLY A 265 -17.37 -7.49 4.66
CA GLY A 265 -17.59 -6.79 3.40
C GLY A 265 -18.63 -7.48 2.52
N SER A 266 -19.47 -6.69 1.87
CA SER A 266 -20.38 -7.12 0.83
C SER A 266 -20.33 -6.14 -0.33
N ASN A 267 -20.15 -6.64 -1.54
CA ASN A 267 -20.23 -5.85 -2.78
C ASN A 267 -21.07 -6.61 -3.79
N ILE A 268 -22.18 -6.01 -4.23
CA ILE A 268 -23.06 -6.56 -5.25
C ILE A 268 -23.09 -5.59 -6.41
N GLN A 269 -22.62 -6.02 -7.55
CA GLN A 269 -22.59 -5.27 -8.80
C GLN A 269 -23.48 -5.94 -9.84
N LEU A 270 -24.31 -5.13 -10.45
CA LEU A 270 -25.19 -5.50 -11.54
C LEU A 270 -24.81 -4.70 -12.78
N SER A 271 -24.88 -5.33 -13.93
CA SER A 271 -24.57 -4.70 -15.21
C SER A 271 -25.71 -4.96 -16.18
N LYS A 272 -26.21 -3.93 -16.86
CA LYS A 272 -27.27 -3.99 -17.86
C LYS A 272 -26.82 -3.32 -19.14
N SER A 273 -26.91 -4.04 -20.25
CA SER A 273 -26.73 -3.48 -21.59
C SER A 273 -28.02 -2.75 -22.00
N ILE A 274 -27.90 -1.51 -22.46
CA ILE A 274 -29.01 -0.67 -22.91
C ILE A 274 -28.79 -0.39 -24.40
N GLY A 275 -29.46 -1.21 -25.24
CA GLY A 275 -29.18 -1.21 -26.68
C GLY A 275 -27.76 -1.71 -26.98
N SER A 276 -27.23 -1.36 -28.15
CA SER A 276 -25.92 -1.85 -28.63
C SER A 276 -24.72 -1.03 -28.13
N ASN A 277 -24.96 0.17 -27.64
CA ASN A 277 -23.91 1.18 -27.44
C ASN A 277 -23.77 1.67 -26.01
N SER A 278 -24.62 1.19 -25.11
CA SER A 278 -24.67 1.68 -23.73
C SER A 278 -24.71 0.54 -22.73
N LYS A 279 -24.11 0.79 -21.56
CA LYS A 279 -24.09 -0.12 -20.42
C LYS A 279 -24.31 0.66 -19.13
N LEU A 280 -25.20 0.18 -18.29
CA LEU A 280 -25.41 0.65 -16.93
C LEU A 280 -24.82 -0.37 -15.96
N ASP A 281 -23.85 0.05 -15.16
CA ASP A 281 -23.32 -0.70 -14.02
C ASP A 281 -23.82 -0.02 -12.74
N TYR A 282 -24.41 -0.79 -11.82
CA TYR A 282 -24.91 -0.26 -10.55
C TYR A 282 -24.82 -1.30 -9.46
N GLY A 283 -24.88 -0.85 -8.22
CA GLY A 283 -24.72 -1.79 -7.13
C GLY A 283 -24.74 -1.20 -5.75
N THR A 284 -24.48 -2.08 -4.79
CA THR A 284 -24.39 -1.75 -3.37
C THR A 284 -23.08 -2.27 -2.78
N GLU A 285 -22.56 -1.55 -1.82
CA GLU A 285 -21.39 -1.94 -1.08
C GLU A 285 -21.60 -1.68 0.40
N ILE A 286 -21.19 -2.61 1.25
CA ILE A 286 -21.29 -2.49 2.71
C ILE A 286 -19.97 -2.97 3.30
N TYR A 287 -19.37 -2.16 4.17
CA TYR A 287 -18.26 -2.56 5.04
C TYR A 287 -18.59 -2.26 6.49
N TYR A 288 -18.36 -3.25 7.34
CA TYR A 288 -18.45 -3.13 8.79
C TYR A 288 -17.14 -3.57 9.40
N ASN A 289 -16.50 -2.66 10.15
CA ASN A 289 -15.25 -2.95 10.85
C ASN A 289 -15.47 -2.89 12.35
N THR A 290 -14.83 -3.79 13.10
CA THR A 290 -14.66 -3.70 14.54
C THR A 290 -13.19 -3.66 14.89
N VAL A 291 -12.83 -2.84 15.86
CA VAL A 291 -11.46 -2.68 16.36
C VAL A 291 -11.45 -2.96 17.85
N ASP A 292 -10.60 -3.90 18.27
CA ASP A 292 -10.25 -4.17 19.65
C ASP A 292 -8.78 -3.75 19.84
N SER A 293 -8.56 -2.73 20.68
CA SER A 293 -7.23 -2.17 20.95
C SER A 293 -6.88 -2.42 22.40
N ARG A 294 -5.74 -3.05 22.63
CA ARG A 294 -5.24 -3.36 23.98
C ARG A 294 -3.78 -2.98 24.08
N ALA A 295 -3.40 -2.47 25.26
CA ALA A 295 -2.01 -2.24 25.58
C ALA A 295 -1.67 -2.73 26.98
N TYR A 296 -0.47 -3.30 27.09
CA TYR A 296 0.07 -3.76 28.36
C TYR A 296 1.57 -3.56 28.40
N GLN A 297 2.06 -3.39 29.62
CA GLN A 297 3.47 -3.34 29.95
C GLN A 297 3.89 -4.67 30.54
N LEU A 298 4.94 -5.27 30.00
CA LEU A 298 5.57 -6.51 30.48
C LEU A 298 6.84 -6.14 31.23
N ASN A 299 6.97 -6.54 32.49
CA ASN A 299 8.22 -6.47 33.24
C ASN A 299 9.08 -7.70 32.91
N LEU A 300 10.25 -7.49 32.32
CA LEU A 300 11.14 -8.57 31.88
C LEU A 300 11.85 -9.27 33.05
N LEU A 301 11.83 -8.72 34.28
CA LEU A 301 12.46 -9.33 35.46
C LEU A 301 11.62 -10.48 36.05
N ASP A 302 10.32 -10.28 36.13
CA ASP A 302 9.39 -11.19 36.81
C ASP A 302 8.25 -11.68 35.91
N SER A 303 8.24 -11.26 34.64
CA SER A 303 7.18 -11.55 33.66
C SER A 303 5.79 -11.05 34.06
N SER A 304 5.69 -10.15 35.04
CA SER A 304 4.42 -9.52 35.39
C SER A 304 3.93 -8.60 34.29
N THR A 305 2.62 -8.46 34.19
CA THR A 305 1.98 -7.58 33.20
C THR A 305 1.04 -6.60 33.89
N SER A 306 1.02 -5.36 33.43
CA SER A 306 0.04 -4.34 33.84
C SER A 306 -0.57 -3.68 32.60
N PHE A 307 -1.85 -3.31 32.68
CA PHE A 307 -2.51 -2.58 31.60
C PHE A 307 -1.96 -1.15 31.54
N ILE A 308 -1.85 -0.63 30.33
CA ILE A 308 -1.48 0.75 30.03
C ILE A 308 -2.44 1.27 28.95
N ASP A 309 -2.40 2.59 28.70
CA ASP A 309 -3.24 3.22 27.69
C ASP A 309 -3.04 2.62 26.31
N SER A 310 -4.16 2.23 25.72
CA SER A 310 -4.19 1.76 24.35
C SER A 310 -4.15 2.94 23.35
N ARG A 311 -3.74 2.63 22.14
CA ARG A 311 -3.66 3.64 21.06
C ARG A 311 -5.03 4.12 20.60
N TYR A 312 -6.02 3.24 20.57
CA TYR A 312 -7.40 3.49 20.18
C TYR A 312 -8.33 3.15 21.34
N PRO A 313 -9.61 3.52 21.29
CA PRO A 313 -10.55 3.26 22.39
C PRO A 313 -10.55 1.80 22.85
N ASN A 314 -10.26 1.57 24.12
CA ASN A 314 -10.12 0.24 24.74
C ASN A 314 -11.46 -0.43 25.07
N GLY A 315 -12.56 0.30 25.04
CA GLY A 315 -13.93 -0.24 25.10
C GLY A 315 -14.45 -0.72 23.75
N GLY A 316 -13.59 -0.68 22.71
CA GLY A 316 -13.91 -1.08 21.34
C GLY A 316 -14.34 0.08 20.46
N SER A 317 -14.11 -0.12 19.15
CA SER A 317 -14.51 0.84 18.13
C SER A 317 -15.14 0.12 16.93
N ASN A 318 -16.02 0.80 16.23
CA ASN A 318 -16.58 0.26 14.99
C ASN A 318 -16.75 1.33 13.92
N THR A 319 -16.77 0.89 12.65
CA THR A 319 -17.14 1.73 11.53
C THR A 319 -18.09 0.97 10.60
N PHE A 320 -19.06 1.69 10.02
CA PHE A 320 -20.05 1.13 9.09
C PHE A 320 -20.20 2.04 7.87
N PHE A 321 -20.01 1.46 6.67
CA PHE A 321 -19.99 2.17 5.38
C PHE A 321 -20.91 1.50 4.36
N PRO A 322 -22.23 1.69 4.41
CA PRO A 322 -23.13 1.33 3.31
C PRO A 322 -23.05 2.36 2.20
N ALA A 323 -23.14 1.88 0.96
CA ALA A 323 -23.13 2.73 -0.22
C ALA A 323 -23.97 2.15 -1.35
N ILE A 324 -24.48 3.04 -2.18
CA ILE A 324 -25.11 2.74 -3.47
C ILE A 324 -24.39 3.53 -4.57
N TYR A 325 -24.26 2.93 -5.74
CA TYR A 325 -23.59 3.58 -6.86
C TYR A 325 -24.19 3.17 -8.19
N ALA A 326 -24.04 4.03 -9.17
CA ALA A 326 -24.39 3.76 -10.56
C ALA A 326 -23.38 4.43 -11.49
N SER A 327 -23.10 3.77 -12.61
CA SER A 327 -22.21 4.26 -13.66
C SER A 327 -22.81 3.90 -15.03
N TYR A 328 -22.91 4.89 -15.89
CA TYR A 328 -23.42 4.75 -17.25
C TYR A 328 -22.29 4.94 -18.25
N ASN A 329 -22.12 3.97 -19.13
CA ASN A 329 -21.13 4.00 -20.21
C ASN A 329 -21.89 4.08 -21.54
N LEU A 330 -21.60 5.12 -22.32
CA LEU A 330 -22.10 5.35 -23.67
C LEU A 330 -20.95 5.35 -24.65
N LYS A 331 -21.00 4.50 -25.66
CA LYS A 331 -20.03 4.47 -26.75
C LYS A 331 -20.72 4.76 -28.07
N LYS A 332 -20.37 5.88 -28.71
CA LYS A 332 -20.97 6.29 -29.99
C LYS A 332 -19.85 6.76 -30.95
N ASN A 333 -19.68 6.07 -32.07
CA ASN A 333 -18.66 6.37 -33.05
C ASN A 333 -17.27 6.52 -32.41
N ARG A 334 -16.71 7.75 -32.46
CA ARG A 334 -15.39 8.14 -31.95
C ARG A 334 -15.43 8.66 -30.52
N LEU A 335 -16.58 8.64 -29.88
CA LEU A 335 -16.76 9.18 -28.53
C LEU A 335 -17.19 8.06 -27.56
N SER A 336 -16.55 7.99 -26.39
CA SER A 336 -17.02 7.19 -25.27
C SER A 336 -17.17 8.09 -24.05
N LEU A 337 -18.33 8.04 -23.42
CA LEU A 337 -18.63 8.80 -22.19
C LEU A 337 -18.90 7.80 -21.08
N ILE A 338 -18.28 8.03 -19.92
CA ILE A 338 -18.53 7.25 -18.70
C ILE A 338 -18.89 8.23 -17.61
N GLY A 339 -20.13 8.23 -17.14
CA GLY A 339 -20.58 9.03 -16.01
C GLY A 339 -20.97 8.15 -14.84
N GLY A 340 -20.62 8.53 -13.62
CA GLY A 340 -20.95 7.76 -12.44
C GLY A 340 -21.24 8.62 -11.22
N ILE A 341 -22.05 8.07 -10.31
CA ILE A 341 -22.42 8.70 -9.03
C ILE A 341 -22.44 7.64 -7.94
N ARG A 342 -22.02 8.04 -6.75
CA ARG A 342 -22.06 7.21 -5.55
C ARG A 342 -22.47 8.03 -4.34
N TYR A 343 -23.36 7.47 -3.56
CA TYR A 343 -23.70 7.94 -2.23
C TYR A 343 -23.19 6.95 -1.19
N THR A 344 -22.50 7.44 -0.18
CA THR A 344 -21.98 6.66 0.95
C THR A 344 -22.42 7.32 2.25
N TRP A 345 -23.00 6.53 3.14
CA TRP A 345 -23.18 6.90 4.53
C TRP A 345 -22.03 6.31 5.35
N SER A 346 -21.45 7.07 6.23
CA SER A 346 -20.37 6.64 7.12
C SER A 346 -20.78 6.87 8.58
N HIS A 347 -20.60 5.84 9.37
CA HIS A 347 -20.76 5.87 10.83
C HIS A 347 -19.49 5.35 11.46
N ALA A 348 -18.97 6.04 12.49
CA ALA A 348 -17.86 5.58 13.29
C ALA A 348 -18.14 5.87 14.76
N SER A 349 -17.82 4.92 15.64
CA SER A 349 -17.93 5.08 17.10
C SER A 349 -16.78 4.39 17.82
N GLY A 350 -16.47 4.86 19.01
CA GLY A 350 -15.48 4.28 19.89
C GLY A 350 -15.78 4.64 21.34
N ILE A 351 -15.48 3.73 22.29
CA ILE A 351 -15.72 3.85 23.72
C ILE A 351 -14.39 3.74 24.45
N PHE A 352 -14.10 4.69 25.34
CA PHE A 352 -12.98 4.63 26.29
C PHE A 352 -13.48 4.13 27.64
N ASN A 353 -13.01 2.96 28.10
CA ASN A 353 -13.46 2.37 29.38
C ASN A 353 -12.73 2.95 30.57
N ASP A 354 -11.45 3.30 30.43
CA ASP A 354 -10.64 3.85 31.52
C ASP A 354 -10.04 5.17 30.99
N ASN A 355 -10.65 6.28 31.36
CA ASN A 355 -10.20 7.60 30.96
C ASN A 355 -9.07 8.06 31.87
N ILE A 356 -7.82 7.86 31.44
CA ILE A 356 -6.65 8.45 32.10
C ILE A 356 -6.58 9.95 31.82
N LEU A 357 -7.21 10.38 30.73
CA LEU A 357 -7.42 11.79 30.42
C LEU A 357 -8.84 12.18 30.81
N ASP A 358 -9.03 12.73 31.99
CA ASP A 358 -10.34 13.12 32.60
C ASP A 358 -11.19 14.05 31.72
N PHE A 359 -10.59 14.67 30.68
CA PHE A 359 -11.29 15.53 29.74
C PHE A 359 -11.77 14.78 28.48
N LEU A 360 -11.36 13.53 28.27
CA LEU A 360 -11.93 12.73 27.20
C LEU A 360 -13.34 12.31 27.59
N SER A 361 -14.29 12.60 26.74
CA SER A 361 -15.63 12.01 26.85
C SER A 361 -15.53 10.48 26.82
N ASP A 362 -16.55 9.80 27.35
CA ASP A 362 -16.63 8.33 27.37
C ASP A 362 -16.51 7.66 25.99
N GLY A 363 -16.39 8.46 24.92
CA GLY A 363 -16.22 8.01 23.57
C GLY A 363 -16.58 9.04 22.52
N PHE A 364 -16.71 8.59 21.29
CA PHE A 364 -17.19 9.40 20.18
C PHE A 364 -18.15 8.61 19.31
N GLU A 365 -19.08 9.34 18.69
CA GLU A 365 -19.96 8.85 17.64
C GLU A 365 -20.06 9.91 16.53
N ILE A 366 -19.78 9.52 15.29
CA ILE A 366 -19.96 10.41 14.15
C ILE A 366 -20.76 9.72 13.04
N LYS A 367 -21.60 10.52 12.38
CA LYS A 367 -22.37 10.13 11.19
C LYS A 367 -22.14 11.15 10.11
N ARG A 368 -21.72 10.72 8.92
CA ARG A 368 -21.43 11.60 7.78
C ARG A 368 -22.01 11.03 6.50
N HIS A 369 -22.31 11.91 5.58
CA HIS A 369 -22.82 11.60 4.25
C HIS A 369 -21.81 12.09 3.21
N SER A 370 -21.53 11.29 2.21
CA SER A 370 -20.61 11.66 1.13
C SER A 370 -21.23 11.34 -0.22
N LEU A 371 -21.22 12.33 -1.10
CA LEU A 371 -21.62 12.18 -2.50
C LEU A 371 -20.37 12.33 -3.37
N SER A 372 -20.12 11.39 -4.26
CA SER A 372 -19.04 11.46 -5.24
C SER A 372 -19.54 11.19 -6.64
N GLY A 373 -18.89 11.80 -7.63
CA GLY A 373 -19.24 11.64 -9.03
C GLY A 373 -18.01 11.59 -9.92
N SER A 374 -18.18 11.08 -11.12
CA SER A 374 -17.15 11.10 -12.15
C SER A 374 -17.76 11.26 -13.53
N LEU A 375 -17.04 11.93 -14.43
CA LEU A 375 -17.34 12.04 -15.84
C LEU A 375 -16.06 11.92 -16.64
N SER A 376 -15.90 10.82 -17.35
CA SER A 376 -14.77 10.57 -18.22
C SER A 376 -15.23 10.58 -19.68
N THR A 377 -14.53 11.35 -20.49
CA THR A 377 -14.77 11.47 -21.93
C THR A 377 -13.55 10.98 -22.69
N TYR A 378 -13.72 10.03 -23.57
CA TYR A 378 -12.69 9.51 -24.46
C TYR A 378 -13.04 9.83 -25.89
N PHE A 379 -12.15 10.54 -26.57
CA PHE A 379 -12.29 10.86 -27.99
C PHE A 379 -11.22 10.12 -28.79
N TYR A 380 -11.63 9.44 -29.84
CA TYR A 380 -10.79 8.66 -30.76
C TYR A 380 -10.77 9.33 -32.13
N PRO A 381 -9.89 10.33 -32.39
CA PRO A 381 -9.79 10.97 -33.70
C PRO A 381 -9.57 9.96 -34.83
N ASN A 382 -8.83 8.91 -34.52
CA ASN A 382 -8.56 7.74 -35.35
C ASN A 382 -8.28 6.51 -34.47
N GLU A 383 -8.05 5.35 -35.05
CA GLU A 383 -7.82 4.08 -34.34
C GLU A 383 -6.54 4.08 -33.49
N THR A 384 -5.59 4.95 -33.80
CA THR A 384 -4.27 5.00 -33.16
C THR A 384 -4.15 6.07 -32.07
N THR A 385 -5.10 7.00 -32.00
CA THR A 385 -5.05 8.15 -31.08
C THR A 385 -6.25 8.14 -30.15
N LYS A 386 -6.00 8.27 -28.88
CA LYS A 386 -7.01 8.47 -27.83
C LYS A 386 -6.68 9.75 -27.04
N ILE A 387 -7.63 10.65 -26.94
CA ILE A 387 -7.60 11.82 -26.06
C ILE A 387 -8.65 11.58 -24.98
N PHE A 388 -8.35 11.92 -23.74
CA PHE A 388 -9.34 11.78 -22.68
C PHE A 388 -9.33 12.99 -21.75
N LEU A 389 -10.52 13.29 -21.26
CA LEU A 389 -10.80 14.25 -20.19
C LEU A 389 -11.49 13.48 -19.07
N ASP A 390 -10.99 13.59 -17.84
CA ASP A 390 -11.59 13.03 -16.65
C ASP A 390 -11.85 14.09 -15.60
N LEU A 391 -13.09 14.18 -15.17
CA LEU A 391 -13.56 14.98 -14.04
C LEU A 391 -14.03 14.02 -12.97
N SER A 392 -13.41 14.00 -11.82
CA SER A 392 -13.77 13.03 -10.78
C SER A 392 -13.67 13.63 -9.39
N THR A 393 -14.51 13.11 -8.49
CA THR A 393 -14.45 13.41 -7.08
C THR A 393 -14.08 12.16 -6.30
N GLY A 394 -13.18 12.33 -5.34
CA GLY A 394 -12.87 11.34 -4.31
C GLY A 394 -13.26 11.87 -2.95
N PHE A 395 -13.41 11.00 -1.97
CA PHE A 395 -13.57 11.40 -0.58
C PHE A 395 -12.87 10.41 0.35
N ARG A 396 -12.52 10.89 1.54
CA ARG A 396 -12.05 10.07 2.65
C ARG A 396 -12.87 10.39 3.90
N ALA A 397 -13.63 9.42 4.36
CA ALA A 397 -14.32 9.53 5.65
C ALA A 397 -13.28 9.36 6.77
N PRO A 398 -13.34 10.18 7.85
CA PRO A 398 -12.50 9.98 9.02
C PRO A 398 -12.67 8.57 9.58
N ASN A 399 -11.55 7.91 9.88
CA ASN A 399 -11.52 6.58 10.45
C ASN A 399 -11.13 6.61 11.94
N ILE A 400 -10.96 5.45 12.58
CA ILE A 400 -10.62 5.36 14.01
C ILE A 400 -9.24 5.97 14.31
N ASP A 401 -8.25 5.86 13.40
CA ASP A 401 -6.93 6.51 13.61
C ASP A 401 -7.05 8.05 13.56
N ASP A 402 -7.99 8.59 12.79
CA ASP A 402 -8.23 10.04 12.76
C ASP A 402 -8.97 10.54 13.99
N LEU A 403 -9.99 9.79 14.44
CA LEU A 403 -11.00 10.23 15.41
C LEU A 403 -10.63 9.91 16.87
N GLY A 404 -10.11 8.72 17.12
CA GLY A 404 -9.99 8.16 18.47
C GLY A 404 -8.57 7.90 18.93
N LYS A 405 -7.57 8.45 18.26
CA LYS A 405 -6.18 8.18 18.59
C LYS A 405 -5.68 8.99 19.76
N VAL A 406 -5.13 8.29 20.76
CA VAL A 406 -4.29 8.87 21.83
C VAL A 406 -2.84 8.45 21.56
N PHE A 407 -1.94 9.41 21.38
CA PHE A 407 -0.58 9.09 21.00
C PHE A 407 0.43 10.16 21.39
N ILE A 408 1.45 9.76 22.14
CA ILE A 408 2.60 10.61 22.48
C ILE A 408 3.69 10.42 21.43
N LYS A 409 4.19 11.52 20.92
CA LYS A 409 5.39 11.57 20.10
C LYS A 409 6.17 12.83 20.43
N ASP A 410 7.42 12.67 20.83
CA ASP A 410 8.29 13.78 21.27
C ASP A 410 7.65 14.57 22.42
N GLN A 411 7.38 15.85 22.26
CA GLN A 411 6.72 16.73 23.24
C GLN A 411 5.22 16.93 22.97
N PHE A 412 4.62 16.08 22.11
CA PHE A 412 3.24 16.24 21.67
C PHE A 412 2.38 15.07 22.11
N LEU A 413 1.20 15.38 22.66
CA LEU A 413 0.11 14.45 22.87
C LEU A 413 -0.98 14.68 21.83
N THR A 414 -1.23 13.71 20.98
CA THR A 414 -2.38 13.72 20.06
C THR A 414 -3.61 13.22 20.80
N VAL A 415 -4.70 13.99 20.75
CA VAL A 415 -5.98 13.67 21.37
C VAL A 415 -7.08 13.45 20.33
N PRO A 416 -8.16 12.72 20.68
CA PRO A 416 -9.32 12.52 19.83
C PRO A 416 -10.02 13.82 19.41
N ASN A 417 -10.61 13.80 18.20
CA ASN A 417 -11.49 14.87 17.70
C ASN A 417 -12.68 14.29 16.93
N SER A 418 -13.87 14.39 17.51
CA SER A 418 -15.13 13.92 16.91
C SER A 418 -15.77 14.90 15.92
N GLN A 419 -15.23 16.11 15.75
CA GLN A 419 -15.80 17.14 14.86
C GLN A 419 -15.37 16.97 13.39
N LEU A 420 -14.51 16.01 13.11
CA LEU A 420 -14.00 15.81 11.74
C LEU A 420 -15.11 15.56 10.72
N VAL A 421 -14.91 16.15 9.55
CA VAL A 421 -15.74 15.92 8.35
C VAL A 421 -14.91 15.23 7.27
N PRO A 422 -15.55 14.58 6.29
CA PRO A 422 -14.83 13.95 5.18
C PRO A 422 -13.97 14.95 4.39
N GLU A 423 -12.77 14.50 4.01
CA GLU A 423 -11.96 15.18 3.00
C GLU A 423 -12.51 14.89 1.61
N TYR A 424 -12.47 15.87 0.72
CA TYR A 424 -12.83 15.72 -0.69
C TYR A 424 -11.67 16.06 -1.61
N ALA A 425 -11.59 15.32 -2.71
CA ALA A 425 -10.70 15.63 -3.83
C ALA A 425 -11.53 15.89 -5.08
N TYR A 426 -11.32 17.02 -5.71
CA TYR A 426 -11.89 17.40 -7.01
C TYR A 426 -10.77 17.38 -8.03
N ASN A 427 -10.84 16.46 -8.97
CA ASN A 427 -9.78 16.22 -9.94
C ASN A 427 -10.22 16.55 -11.36
N PHE A 428 -9.32 17.20 -12.07
CA PHE A 428 -9.34 17.41 -13.51
C PHE A 428 -8.11 16.73 -14.11
N SER A 429 -8.29 15.80 -15.06
CA SER A 429 -7.19 15.16 -15.78
C SER A 429 -7.42 15.22 -17.28
N LEU A 430 -6.37 15.58 -18.00
CA LEU A 430 -6.33 15.57 -19.46
C LEU A 430 -5.19 14.69 -19.93
N GLY A 431 -5.48 13.78 -20.85
CA GLY A 431 -4.46 12.89 -21.36
C GLY A 431 -4.58 12.56 -22.83
N ILE A 432 -3.45 12.15 -23.39
CA ILE A 432 -3.33 11.69 -24.76
C ILE A 432 -2.56 10.38 -24.79
N SER A 433 -2.99 9.46 -25.65
CA SER A 433 -2.27 8.23 -25.97
C SER A 433 -2.27 8.04 -27.48
N LYS A 434 -1.11 7.73 -28.02
CA LYS A 434 -0.94 7.49 -29.46
C LYS A 434 -0.13 6.22 -29.69
N LYS A 435 -0.58 5.39 -30.65
CA LYS A 435 0.14 4.23 -31.16
C LYS A 435 0.42 4.43 -32.63
N ILE A 436 1.61 4.09 -33.06
CA ILE A 436 2.03 4.18 -34.46
C ILE A 436 2.76 2.90 -34.80
N ASP A 437 2.29 2.19 -35.82
CA ASP A 437 2.88 0.95 -36.29
C ASP A 437 3.55 1.21 -37.66
N PHE A 438 4.87 1.07 -37.68
CA PHE A 438 5.67 0.97 -38.91
C PHE A 438 6.04 -0.49 -39.14
N LYS A 439 6.52 -0.83 -40.34
CA LYS A 439 6.84 -2.23 -40.72
C LYS A 439 7.52 -3.05 -39.60
N ASN A 440 8.54 -2.49 -38.96
CA ASN A 440 9.36 -3.18 -37.95
C ASN A 440 9.43 -2.44 -36.61
N ILE A 441 8.69 -1.34 -36.46
CA ILE A 441 8.73 -0.49 -35.28
C ILE A 441 7.30 -0.24 -34.84
N GLN A 442 7.03 -0.55 -33.57
CA GLN A 442 5.80 -0.12 -32.88
C GLN A 442 6.19 0.96 -31.88
N PHE A 443 5.61 2.14 -32.05
CA PHE A 443 5.79 3.27 -31.14
C PHE A 443 4.50 3.51 -30.38
N SER A 444 4.58 3.66 -29.07
CA SER A 444 3.47 4.15 -28.26
C SER A 444 3.93 5.24 -27.31
N PHE A 445 3.11 6.26 -27.22
CA PHE A 445 3.29 7.41 -26.32
C PHE A 445 2.02 7.60 -25.51
N SER A 446 2.16 7.92 -24.23
CA SER A 446 1.05 8.41 -23.42
C SER A 446 1.52 9.53 -22.48
N SER A 447 0.66 10.52 -22.27
CA SER A 447 0.89 11.60 -21.33
C SER A 447 -0.43 11.97 -20.64
N THR A 448 -0.36 12.27 -19.36
CA THR A 448 -1.50 12.72 -18.55
C THR A 448 -1.06 13.86 -17.66
N SER A 449 -1.74 14.99 -17.76
CA SER A 449 -1.67 16.09 -16.80
C SER A 449 -2.86 16.03 -15.86
N PHE A 450 -2.67 16.37 -14.61
CA PHE A 450 -3.74 16.40 -13.62
C PHE A 450 -3.62 17.61 -12.71
N PHE A 451 -4.78 18.05 -12.22
CA PHE A 451 -4.93 19.11 -11.24
C PHE A 451 -6.02 18.69 -10.24
N THR A 452 -5.68 18.65 -8.96
CA THR A 452 -6.57 18.21 -7.89
C THR A 452 -6.65 19.28 -6.81
N ILE A 453 -7.86 19.61 -6.43
CA ILE A 453 -8.16 20.42 -5.24
C ILE A 453 -8.60 19.47 -4.15
N LEU A 454 -7.92 19.52 -3.01
CA LEU A 454 -8.30 18.80 -1.79
C LEU A 454 -8.99 19.81 -0.87
N ASP A 455 -10.20 19.48 -0.46
CA ASP A 455 -11.01 20.28 0.45
C ASP A 455 -11.12 19.59 1.80
N ASN A 456 -11.13 20.38 2.89
CA ASN A 456 -11.18 19.86 4.26
C ASN A 456 -10.04 18.88 4.61
N VAL A 457 -8.81 19.19 4.17
CA VAL A 457 -7.64 18.33 4.42
C VAL A 457 -7.47 18.11 5.92
N ILE A 458 -7.42 16.86 6.34
CA ILE A 458 -7.20 16.50 7.75
C ILE A 458 -5.71 16.57 8.05
N THR A 459 -5.33 17.54 8.90
CA THR A 459 -3.96 17.74 9.36
C THR A 459 -3.91 17.81 10.89
N LYS A 460 -2.74 17.50 11.46
CA LYS A 460 -2.51 17.70 12.89
C LYS A 460 -2.26 19.17 13.17
N GLN A 461 -3.00 19.71 14.12
CA GLN A 461 -2.87 21.10 14.56
C GLN A 461 -2.92 21.20 16.08
N SER A 462 -2.37 22.29 16.62
CA SER A 462 -2.49 22.59 18.05
C SER A 462 -3.95 22.76 18.43
N LEU A 463 -4.31 22.22 19.60
CA LEU A 463 -5.64 22.33 20.19
C LEU A 463 -5.50 22.90 21.60
N GLU A 464 -6.42 23.79 21.95
CA GLU A 464 -6.57 24.25 23.33
C GLU A 464 -7.73 23.51 24.01
N ILE A 465 -7.47 23.00 25.22
CA ILE A 465 -8.46 22.36 26.07
C ILE A 465 -8.56 23.20 27.35
N ASN A 466 -9.75 23.71 27.65
CA ASN A 466 -9.98 24.59 28.81
C ASN A 466 -9.05 25.83 28.82
N GLY A 467 -8.70 26.37 27.64
CA GLY A 467 -7.83 27.54 27.48
C GLY A 467 -6.33 27.26 27.67
N SER A 468 -5.91 25.98 27.70
CA SER A 468 -4.50 25.58 27.75
C SER A 468 -4.13 24.75 26.53
N SER A 469 -2.98 25.09 25.92
CA SER A 469 -2.33 24.28 24.88
C SER A 469 -1.40 23.19 25.44
N LEU A 470 -1.22 23.14 26.78
CA LEU A 470 -0.39 22.18 27.49
C LEU A 470 -1.24 21.30 28.40
N ILE A 471 -0.90 20.03 28.48
CA ILE A 471 -1.52 19.07 29.37
C ILE A 471 -0.45 18.27 30.13
N TYR A 472 -0.73 18.03 31.43
CA TYR A 472 0.09 17.13 32.24
C TYR A 472 -0.42 15.69 32.08
N TYR A 473 0.44 14.80 31.61
CA TYR A 473 0.12 13.40 31.36
C TYR A 473 1.38 12.53 31.51
N ASP A 474 1.27 11.33 32.06
CA ASP A 474 2.38 10.37 32.25
C ASP A 474 3.65 11.05 32.84
N SER A 475 3.45 11.89 33.87
CA SER A 475 4.48 12.62 34.63
C SER A 475 5.22 13.72 33.85
N ASN A 476 4.70 14.15 32.68
CA ASN A 476 5.28 15.21 31.87
C ASN A 476 4.21 16.18 31.34
N TYR A 477 4.66 17.37 30.90
CA TYR A 477 3.81 18.30 30.15
C TYR A 477 3.99 18.08 28.64
N TYR A 478 2.89 18.02 27.92
CA TYR A 478 2.85 17.86 26.48
C TYR A 478 2.03 18.97 25.82
N GLU A 479 2.46 19.40 24.64
CA GLU A 479 1.62 20.22 23.76
C GLU A 479 0.50 19.37 23.16
N ILE A 480 -0.73 19.90 23.18
CA ILE A 480 -1.91 19.20 22.70
C ILE A 480 -2.03 19.36 21.20
N LEU A 481 -2.09 18.25 20.48
CA LEU A 481 -2.41 18.20 19.07
C LEU A 481 -3.71 17.43 18.82
N ALA A 482 -4.48 17.82 17.82
CA ALA A 482 -5.61 17.04 17.31
C ALA A 482 -5.60 17.04 15.77
N ASN A 483 -6.20 16.02 15.19
CA ASN A 483 -6.54 16.06 13.78
C ASN A 483 -7.67 17.07 13.57
N GLN A 484 -7.53 17.97 12.61
CA GLN A 484 -8.53 19.01 12.27
C GLN A 484 -8.65 19.14 10.76
N ASN A 485 -9.85 19.46 10.28
CA ASN A 485 -10.05 19.85 8.88
C ASN A 485 -9.62 21.31 8.75
N SER A 486 -8.56 21.59 8.04
CA SER A 486 -7.93 22.90 8.16
C SER A 486 -7.85 23.70 6.87
N GLU A 487 -7.47 23.06 5.76
CA GLU A 487 -7.05 23.82 4.59
C GLU A 487 -7.46 23.19 3.27
N ILE A 488 -7.34 23.99 2.22
CA ILE A 488 -7.41 23.54 0.84
C ILE A 488 -6.01 23.13 0.39
N GLY A 489 -5.87 21.89 -0.03
CA GLY A 489 -4.66 21.39 -0.69
C GLY A 489 -4.78 21.53 -2.21
N ILE A 490 -3.69 21.85 -2.90
CA ILE A 490 -3.62 21.88 -4.35
C ILE A 490 -2.50 20.92 -4.77
N VAL A 491 -2.86 19.92 -5.57
CA VAL A 491 -1.91 18.92 -6.10
C VAL A 491 -2.02 18.92 -7.63
N TYR A 492 -0.89 19.03 -8.31
CA TYR A 492 -0.85 18.96 -9.77
C TYR A 492 0.40 18.24 -10.26
N GLY A 493 0.32 17.73 -11.47
CA GLY A 493 1.44 17.01 -12.01
C GLY A 493 1.27 16.58 -13.46
N LEU A 494 2.34 15.95 -13.94
CA LEU A 494 2.43 15.40 -15.28
C LEU A 494 3.07 14.01 -15.20
N SER A 495 2.45 13.04 -15.86
CA SER A 495 3.04 11.74 -16.10
C SER A 495 3.12 11.45 -17.59
N GLY A 496 4.19 10.78 -18.01
CA GLY A 496 4.37 10.41 -19.40
C GLY A 496 5.07 9.07 -19.55
N SER A 497 4.77 8.36 -20.62
CA SER A 497 5.49 7.15 -20.99
C SER A 497 5.65 7.02 -22.49
N VAL A 498 6.77 6.40 -22.88
CA VAL A 498 7.12 6.06 -24.27
C VAL A 498 7.49 4.59 -24.30
N SER A 499 6.94 3.84 -25.25
CA SER A 499 7.39 2.48 -25.58
C SER A 499 7.71 2.38 -27.06
N ILE A 500 8.85 1.77 -27.35
CA ILE A 500 9.30 1.48 -28.71
C ILE A 500 9.63 0.00 -28.76
N THR A 501 8.97 -0.72 -29.64
CA THR A 501 9.32 -2.13 -29.96
C THR A 501 9.91 -2.19 -31.34
N PHE A 502 11.15 -2.67 -31.45
CA PHE A 502 11.89 -2.83 -32.70
C PHE A 502 12.04 -4.31 -33.01
N LEU A 503 11.75 -4.72 -34.26
CA LEU A 503 11.84 -6.10 -34.73
C LEU A 503 11.15 -7.15 -33.82
N LYS A 504 10.14 -6.76 -33.08
CA LYS A 504 9.36 -7.57 -32.09
C LYS A 504 10.14 -8.08 -30.87
N ASN A 505 11.46 -8.07 -30.90
CA ASN A 505 12.33 -8.66 -29.87
C ASN A 505 13.12 -7.65 -29.02
N LEU A 506 13.23 -6.40 -29.47
CA LEU A 506 13.86 -5.32 -28.72
C LEU A 506 12.78 -4.31 -28.28
N ARG A 507 12.55 -4.17 -26.99
CA ARG A 507 11.58 -3.23 -26.43
C ARG A 507 12.28 -2.24 -25.51
N PHE A 508 12.12 -0.98 -25.82
CA PHE A 508 12.45 0.14 -24.94
C PHE A 508 11.17 0.68 -24.31
N HIS A 509 11.18 0.93 -23.01
CA HIS A 509 10.09 1.61 -22.30
C HIS A 509 10.67 2.64 -21.34
N SER A 510 10.14 3.86 -21.38
CA SER A 510 10.49 4.95 -20.48
C SER A 510 9.24 5.51 -19.82
N SER A 511 9.32 5.87 -18.54
CA SER A 511 8.28 6.63 -17.87
C SER A 511 8.86 7.70 -16.95
N LEU A 512 8.14 8.81 -16.84
CA LEU A 512 8.48 9.97 -16.01
C LEU A 512 7.24 10.44 -15.28
N CYS A 513 7.39 10.81 -14.00
CA CYS A 513 6.33 11.35 -13.18
C CYS A 513 6.83 12.56 -12.38
N TYR A 514 6.08 13.65 -12.47
CA TYR A 514 6.28 14.87 -11.69
C TYR A 514 5.00 15.24 -10.97
N THR A 515 5.09 15.48 -9.67
CA THR A 515 3.97 15.90 -8.83
C THR A 515 4.40 17.02 -7.90
N ARG A 516 3.54 18.00 -7.71
CA ARG A 516 3.70 19.05 -6.71
C ARG A 516 2.41 19.21 -5.93
N GLY A 517 2.53 19.42 -4.61
CA GLY A 517 1.40 19.65 -3.70
C GLY A 517 1.73 20.75 -2.71
N THR A 518 0.78 21.69 -2.50
CA THR A 518 0.90 22.78 -1.54
C THR A 518 -0.43 23.03 -0.84
N LEU A 519 -0.38 23.45 0.41
CA LEU A 519 -1.53 23.99 1.12
C LEU A 519 -1.76 25.44 0.66
N LYS A 520 -3.03 25.81 0.41
CA LYS A 520 -3.35 27.05 -0.32
C LYS A 520 -3.06 28.30 0.51
N TYR A 521 -3.42 28.30 1.79
CA TYR A 521 -3.34 29.49 2.62
C TYR A 521 -1.96 29.68 3.24
N THR A 522 -1.40 28.61 3.78
CA THR A 522 -0.05 28.63 4.39
C THR A 522 1.07 28.55 3.37
N GLN A 523 0.79 28.18 2.12
CA GLN A 523 1.79 27.93 1.06
C GLN A 523 2.83 26.86 1.42
N VAL A 524 2.54 26.03 2.42
CA VAL A 524 3.42 24.97 2.87
C VAL A 524 3.33 23.78 1.93
N PRO A 525 4.45 23.12 1.61
CA PRO A 525 4.43 21.87 0.85
C PRO A 525 3.61 20.79 1.54
N MET A 526 2.84 20.03 0.77
CA MET A 526 2.15 18.85 1.28
C MET A 526 3.12 17.71 1.50
N SER A 527 2.89 16.95 2.56
CA SER A 527 3.66 15.75 2.89
C SER A 527 3.45 14.63 1.86
N HIS A 528 4.42 13.71 1.80
CA HIS A 528 4.39 12.53 0.93
C HIS A 528 4.38 12.80 -0.57
N ILE A 529 4.66 14.03 -1.01
CA ILE A 529 4.83 14.34 -2.43
C ILE A 529 6.26 13.98 -2.84
N PRO A 530 6.48 12.95 -3.67
CA PRO A 530 7.81 12.54 -4.07
C PRO A 530 8.45 13.58 -5.02
N PRO A 531 9.78 13.66 -5.10
CA PRO A 531 10.45 14.41 -6.15
C PRO A 531 10.18 13.77 -7.53
N LEU A 532 10.57 14.45 -8.60
CA LEU A 532 10.51 13.88 -9.95
C LEU A 532 11.22 12.53 -9.98
N PHE A 533 10.58 11.51 -10.56
CA PHE A 533 11.13 10.18 -10.68
C PHE A 533 10.76 9.53 -12.01
N GLY A 534 11.52 8.51 -12.37
CA GLY A 534 11.24 7.78 -13.58
C GLY A 534 12.04 6.50 -13.72
N LYS A 535 11.77 5.80 -14.81
CA LYS A 535 12.47 4.57 -15.17
C LYS A 535 12.71 4.48 -16.68
N LEU A 536 13.81 3.82 -17.06
CA LEU A 536 14.12 3.41 -18.41
C LEU A 536 14.32 1.90 -18.38
N ASN A 537 13.62 1.18 -19.24
CA ASN A 537 13.67 -0.27 -19.32
C ASN A 537 13.95 -0.70 -20.75
N LEU A 538 15.00 -1.50 -20.96
CA LEU A 538 15.36 -2.09 -22.23
C LEU A 538 15.27 -3.61 -22.09
N ASN A 539 14.41 -4.24 -22.88
CA ASN A 539 14.24 -5.69 -22.93
C ASN A 539 14.62 -6.19 -24.32
N TYR A 540 15.47 -7.21 -24.38
CA TYR A 540 15.85 -7.87 -25.61
C TYR A 540 15.67 -9.37 -25.48
N THR A 541 14.90 -9.96 -26.38
CA THR A 541 14.66 -11.41 -26.43
C THR A 541 15.39 -12.00 -27.65
N PHE A 542 16.27 -12.95 -27.36
CA PHE A 542 16.98 -13.68 -28.40
C PHE A 542 16.85 -15.20 -28.17
N LYS A 543 16.07 -15.87 -29.02
CA LYS A 543 15.74 -17.30 -28.84
C LYS A 543 15.20 -17.60 -27.44
N LYS A 544 15.96 -18.33 -26.64
CA LYS A 544 15.64 -18.72 -25.26
C LYS A 544 16.19 -17.77 -24.18
N LEU A 545 16.87 -16.71 -24.61
CA LEU A 545 17.48 -15.72 -23.72
C LEU A 545 16.64 -14.45 -23.70
N GLU A 546 16.46 -13.91 -22.51
CA GLU A 546 15.83 -12.61 -22.24
C GLU A 546 16.84 -11.74 -21.50
N PHE A 547 17.17 -10.59 -22.04
CA PHE A 547 18.05 -9.60 -21.45
C PHE A 547 17.22 -8.40 -21.02
N GLN A 548 17.42 -7.93 -19.79
CA GLN A 548 16.78 -6.72 -19.29
C GLN A 548 17.82 -5.79 -18.70
N ILE A 549 17.70 -4.51 -19.02
CA ILE A 549 18.41 -3.41 -18.34
C ILE A 549 17.35 -2.45 -17.84
N LEU A 550 17.32 -2.24 -16.54
CA LEU A 550 16.39 -1.34 -15.87
C LEU A 550 17.19 -0.25 -15.15
N ASN A 551 17.00 0.99 -15.55
CA ASN A 551 17.48 2.17 -14.87
C ASN A 551 16.33 2.83 -14.12
N ASN A 552 16.46 3.03 -12.80
CA ASN A 552 15.54 3.82 -11.98
C ASN A 552 16.27 5.07 -11.50
N PHE A 553 15.58 6.19 -11.50
CA PHE A 553 16.14 7.46 -11.03
C PHE A 553 15.12 8.29 -10.27
N ASN A 554 15.64 9.15 -9.39
CA ASN A 554 14.89 10.10 -8.58
C ASN A 554 15.67 11.42 -8.54
N ALA A 555 14.96 12.55 -8.68
CA ALA A 555 15.56 13.85 -8.43
C ALA A 555 15.73 14.09 -6.93
N GLU A 556 16.43 15.13 -6.55
CA GLU A 556 16.57 15.56 -5.16
C GLU A 556 15.25 16.10 -4.60
N LYS A 557 15.07 15.95 -3.28
CA LYS A 557 14.01 16.60 -2.50
C LYS A 557 14.66 17.40 -1.38
N ILE A 558 14.80 18.70 -1.58
CA ILE A 558 15.43 19.61 -0.61
C ILE A 558 14.52 19.86 0.59
N ASN A 559 15.12 20.14 1.77
CA ASN A 559 14.38 20.30 3.04
C ASN A 559 13.22 21.29 2.99
N LYS A 560 13.36 22.41 2.28
CA LYS A 560 12.30 23.43 2.14
C LYS A 560 11.04 22.94 1.41
N LEU A 561 11.11 21.77 0.78
CA LEU A 561 9.99 21.13 0.08
C LEU A 561 9.38 19.98 0.89
N PHE A 562 9.78 19.77 2.14
CA PHE A 562 9.15 18.80 3.03
C PHE A 562 7.84 19.35 3.58
N GLY A 563 6.86 18.47 3.74
CA GLY A 563 5.62 18.79 4.43
C GLY A 563 5.81 18.93 5.94
N GLN A 564 4.84 19.53 6.61
CA GLN A 564 4.84 19.72 8.05
C GLN A 564 4.64 18.40 8.82
N GLY A 565 4.90 18.43 10.13
CA GLY A 565 4.57 17.35 11.08
C GLY A 565 5.48 16.13 11.03
N ASN A 566 6.73 16.28 10.54
CA ASN A 566 7.75 15.23 10.48
C ASN A 566 7.33 13.96 9.71
N THR A 567 6.33 14.07 8.84
CA THR A 567 5.80 12.94 8.07
C THR A 567 6.71 12.52 6.91
N ASP A 568 7.52 13.47 6.41
CA ASP A 568 8.52 13.23 5.35
C ASP A 568 9.86 12.72 5.89
N ASN A 569 9.92 12.34 7.17
CA ASN A 569 11.09 11.83 7.87
C ASN A 569 12.35 12.73 7.71
N PRO A 570 12.28 14.01 8.12
CA PRO A 570 13.41 14.94 7.97
C PRO A 570 14.66 14.51 8.75
N LEU A 571 14.52 13.79 9.87
CA LEU A 571 15.64 13.25 10.65
C LEU A 571 16.44 12.19 9.88
N GLU A 572 15.80 11.52 8.94
CA GLU A 572 16.40 10.49 8.08
C GLU A 572 17.01 11.06 6.80
N ALA A 573 16.79 12.35 6.53
CA ALA A 573 17.35 13.04 5.38
C ALA A 573 18.82 13.41 5.59
N SER A 574 19.54 13.73 4.52
CA SER A 574 20.83 14.41 4.60
C SER A 574 20.64 15.86 5.05
N PRO A 575 21.69 16.60 5.41
CA PRO A 575 21.58 18.02 5.77
C PRO A 575 20.90 18.90 4.70
N MET A 576 20.91 18.47 3.44
CA MET A 576 20.29 19.20 2.32
C MET A 576 18.92 18.60 1.88
N GLY A 577 18.48 17.50 2.48
CA GLY A 577 17.28 16.75 2.11
C GLY A 577 17.63 15.36 1.59
N TYR A 578 16.77 14.80 0.72
CA TYR A 578 17.02 13.52 0.06
C TYR A 578 17.72 13.77 -1.28
N PRO A 579 19.00 13.36 -1.45
CA PRO A 579 19.77 13.55 -2.67
C PRO A 579 19.15 12.82 -3.87
N SER A 580 19.42 13.31 -5.07
CA SER A 580 19.12 12.60 -6.30
C SER A 580 19.94 11.31 -6.40
N TRP A 581 19.37 10.33 -7.08
CA TRP A 581 20.04 9.06 -7.34
C TRP A 581 19.56 8.44 -8.65
N TRP A 582 20.40 7.57 -9.19
CA TRP A 582 20.03 6.67 -10.27
C TRP A 582 20.77 5.33 -10.13
N VAL A 583 20.10 4.25 -10.47
CA VAL A 583 20.63 2.89 -10.32
C VAL A 583 20.31 2.07 -11.56
N ILE A 584 21.29 1.27 -12.00
CA ILE A 584 21.15 0.34 -13.10
C ILE A 584 21.07 -1.07 -12.54
N ASN A 585 20.06 -1.79 -12.98
CA ASN A 585 19.84 -3.21 -12.72
C ASN A 585 19.90 -3.96 -14.06
N THR A 586 20.53 -5.12 -14.06
CA THR A 586 20.60 -6.00 -15.23
C THR A 586 20.11 -7.38 -14.87
N GLN A 587 19.42 -8.03 -15.78
CA GLN A 587 18.95 -9.40 -15.60
C GLN A 587 19.03 -10.18 -16.91
N VAL A 588 19.41 -11.45 -16.82
CA VAL A 588 19.37 -12.42 -17.91
C VAL A 588 18.47 -13.58 -17.49
N GLY A 589 17.47 -13.88 -18.28
CA GLY A 589 16.62 -15.07 -18.17
C GLY A 589 16.96 -16.08 -19.25
N TYR A 590 17.01 -17.35 -18.90
CA TYR A 590 17.23 -18.45 -19.82
C TYR A 590 16.13 -19.50 -19.70
N GLN A 591 15.37 -19.71 -20.78
CA GLN A 591 14.37 -20.78 -20.86
C GLN A 591 15.05 -22.07 -21.29
N TYR A 592 15.50 -22.89 -20.30
CA TYR A 592 16.21 -24.15 -20.57
C TYR A 592 15.30 -25.18 -21.26
N LYS A 593 14.14 -25.44 -20.66
CA LYS A 593 13.03 -26.25 -21.20
C LYS A 593 11.74 -25.44 -21.09
N GLU A 594 10.66 -25.87 -21.69
CA GLU A 594 9.34 -25.23 -21.50
C GLU A 594 8.96 -25.14 -20.01
N SER A 595 9.36 -26.16 -19.25
CA SER A 595 9.09 -26.27 -17.80
C SER A 595 10.09 -25.54 -16.91
N LEU A 596 11.30 -25.17 -17.35
CA LEU A 596 12.35 -24.61 -16.50
C LEU A 596 12.92 -23.31 -17.04
N LYS A 597 12.73 -22.24 -16.27
CA LYS A 597 13.35 -20.93 -16.50
C LYS A 597 14.32 -20.60 -15.37
N LEU A 598 15.54 -20.21 -15.72
CA LEU A 598 16.58 -19.73 -14.82
C LEU A 598 16.78 -18.25 -15.03
N SER A 599 17.06 -17.48 -13.98
CA SER A 599 17.38 -16.06 -14.12
C SER A 599 18.54 -15.68 -13.22
N LEU A 600 19.41 -14.83 -13.76
CA LEU A 600 20.54 -14.21 -13.08
C LEU A 600 20.41 -12.70 -13.19
N GLY A 601 20.50 -11.99 -12.08
CA GLY A 601 20.40 -10.53 -12.05
C GLY A 601 21.55 -9.91 -11.26
N LEU A 602 21.96 -8.73 -11.69
CA LEU A 602 22.88 -7.87 -10.95
C LEU A 602 22.19 -6.52 -10.73
N TYR A 603 21.75 -6.29 -9.50
CA TYR A 603 21.02 -5.08 -9.11
C TYR A 603 21.96 -4.05 -8.51
N ASN A 604 21.63 -2.76 -8.69
CA ASN A 604 22.46 -1.64 -8.27
C ASN A 604 23.93 -1.83 -8.70
N LEU A 605 24.14 -1.97 -10.00
CA LEU A 605 25.42 -2.35 -10.63
C LEU A 605 26.62 -1.53 -10.11
N PHE A 606 26.40 -0.24 -9.86
CA PHE A 606 27.44 0.69 -9.41
C PHE A 606 27.54 0.85 -7.89
N ASP A 607 26.82 0.01 -7.15
CA ASP A 607 26.82 0.02 -5.67
C ASP A 607 26.49 1.41 -5.07
N VAL A 608 25.57 2.14 -5.72
CA VAL A 608 25.18 3.49 -5.31
C VAL A 608 24.45 3.44 -3.97
N HIS A 609 24.91 4.27 -3.01
CA HIS A 609 24.14 4.50 -1.79
C HIS A 609 23.01 5.49 -2.06
N TYR A 610 21.79 5.12 -1.67
CA TYR A 610 20.62 6.00 -1.76
C TYR A 610 19.56 5.61 -0.73
N LYS A 611 18.70 6.57 -0.41
CA LYS A 611 17.39 6.34 0.24
C LYS A 611 16.30 6.82 -0.71
N THR A 612 15.20 6.10 -0.81
CA THR A 612 13.99 6.63 -1.43
C THR A 612 13.42 7.73 -0.55
N PHE A 613 12.70 8.69 -1.13
CA PHE A 613 12.12 9.79 -0.38
C PHE A 613 11.30 9.30 0.82
N ALA A 614 11.50 9.92 1.96
CA ALA A 614 10.88 9.61 3.26
C ALA A 614 11.17 8.20 3.83
N SER A 615 12.13 7.45 3.27
CA SER A 615 12.51 6.14 3.81
C SER A 615 13.35 6.26 5.09
N GLY A 616 13.00 5.47 6.10
CA GLY A 616 13.80 5.33 7.34
C GLY A 616 15.05 4.47 7.20
N ILE A 617 15.20 3.73 6.07
CA ILE A 617 16.33 2.84 5.81
C ILE A 617 16.97 3.14 4.46
N SER A 618 18.26 2.83 4.32
CA SER A 618 18.98 2.88 3.05
C SER A 618 18.56 1.71 2.17
N ALA A 619 18.50 1.95 0.86
CA ALA A 619 18.19 0.92 -0.12
C ALA A 619 19.34 -0.10 -0.25
N PRO A 620 19.04 -1.33 -0.72
CA PRO A 620 20.06 -2.35 -0.95
C PRO A 620 21.15 -1.88 -1.92
N GLY A 621 22.41 -2.21 -1.59
CA GLY A 621 23.57 -1.99 -2.46
C GLY A 621 23.61 -2.98 -3.63
N ARG A 622 24.80 -3.13 -4.23
CA ARG A 622 25.01 -4.09 -5.30
C ARG A 622 24.64 -5.50 -4.85
N SER A 623 23.83 -6.16 -5.66
CA SER A 623 23.22 -7.43 -5.30
C SER A 623 23.20 -8.41 -6.46
N LEU A 624 23.65 -9.64 -6.19
CA LEU A 624 23.45 -10.77 -7.05
C LEU A 624 22.09 -11.42 -6.74
N MET A 625 21.26 -11.57 -7.76
CA MET A 625 19.99 -12.29 -7.70
C MET A 625 20.05 -13.54 -8.56
N VAL A 626 19.66 -14.66 -8.01
CA VAL A 626 19.49 -15.93 -8.73
C VAL A 626 18.07 -16.43 -8.51
N SER A 627 17.40 -16.87 -9.55
CA SER A 627 16.09 -17.50 -9.41
C SER A 627 15.90 -18.66 -10.38
N ALA A 628 15.08 -19.63 -9.97
CA ALA A 628 14.62 -20.73 -10.79
C ALA A 628 13.10 -20.87 -10.71
N LYS A 629 12.47 -21.09 -11.85
CA LYS A 629 11.03 -21.32 -12.00
C LYS A 629 10.83 -22.64 -12.73
N LEU A 630 10.18 -23.59 -12.06
CA LEU A 630 9.84 -24.91 -12.58
C LEU A 630 8.32 -25.03 -12.69
N SER A 631 7.79 -25.32 -13.87
CA SER A 631 6.39 -25.64 -14.12
C SER A 631 6.23 -27.15 -14.36
N PHE A 632 5.20 -27.78 -13.86
CA PHE A 632 4.94 -29.21 -13.98
C PHE A 632 3.46 -29.52 -14.08
#